data_2af217712657641beece201dd330a6e5
#
_entry.id   2af217712657641beece201dd330a6e5
#
_cell.length_a   1.000
_cell.length_b   1.000
_cell.length_c   1.000
_cell.angle_alpha   90.00
_cell.angle_beta   90.00
_cell.angle_gamma   90.00
#
_symmetry.space_group_name_H-M   'P 1'
#
loop_
_entity.id
_entity.type
_entity.pdbx_description
1 polymer ?
#
loop_
_entity_poly.entity_id
_entity_poly.type
_entity_poly.pdbx_seq_one_letter_code
_entity_poly.pdbx_strand_id
1 'polypeptide(L)'
;MSASNHDSIAGLAASLLQQGEHDGAVTPMDAVLDAGRGGNFTDDQYFKLLSRLWTLKRIMYYVYGGWAQGINLNEYPPAVAYLFGKQIYDESTHEMQYMDEILRRRWVRTQRKLFEHPYGQFGTATRVGSYIFCLRALANYPQNIRIAALNLGPKVIELAWTERFAESFPDRAIAGIFESQLAETRSHVLMGRFQVEHYVKKEVDAQLATRLCAETKKDYLFFLEETARFTLGMEEEAAGELVVSADID
;
A
#
# COMPACT_ATOMS: atom_id res chain seq x y z
N MET A 1 -29.72 9.08 -27.31
CA MET A 1 -28.33 9.35 -26.87
C MET A 1 -27.98 8.62 -25.55
N SER A 2 -28.35 7.36 -25.34
CA SER A 2 -28.13 6.66 -24.05
C SER A 2 -27.33 5.36 -24.13
N ALA A 3 -27.07 4.81 -25.31
CA ALA A 3 -26.34 3.54 -25.44
C ALA A 3 -24.83 3.68 -25.26
N SER A 4 -24.21 4.77 -25.73
CA SER A 4 -22.75 4.93 -25.68
C SER A 4 -22.18 5.17 -24.27
N ASN A 5 -22.98 5.71 -23.33
CA ASN A 5 -22.51 5.96 -21.97
C ASN A 5 -22.52 4.71 -21.07
N HIS A 6 -23.39 3.73 -21.38
CA HIS A 6 -23.41 2.47 -20.60
C HIS A 6 -22.22 1.57 -20.93
N ASP A 7 -21.77 1.56 -22.17
CA ASP A 7 -20.64 0.74 -22.59
C ASP A 7 -19.30 1.26 -22.03
N SER A 8 -19.15 2.58 -21.85
CA SER A 8 -17.94 3.17 -21.27
C SER A 8 -17.76 2.84 -19.78
N ILE A 9 -18.86 2.81 -19.01
CA ILE A 9 -18.84 2.47 -17.58
C ILE A 9 -18.73 0.94 -17.39
N ALA A 10 -19.37 0.14 -18.25
CA ALA A 10 -19.33 -1.32 -18.16
C ALA A 10 -17.92 -1.91 -18.27
N GLY A 11 -17.03 -1.27 -19.04
CA GLY A 11 -15.63 -1.68 -19.19
C GLY A 11 -14.64 -1.08 -18.18
N LEU A 12 -15.10 -0.10 -17.37
CA LEU A 12 -14.20 0.70 -16.54
C LEU A 12 -13.40 -0.14 -15.54
N ALA A 13 -14.04 -1.03 -14.80
CA ALA A 13 -13.37 -1.85 -13.79
C ALA A 13 -12.29 -2.74 -14.43
N ALA A 14 -12.58 -3.34 -15.58
CA ALA A 14 -11.63 -4.16 -16.32
C ALA A 14 -10.45 -3.32 -16.85
N SER A 15 -10.73 -2.13 -17.35
CA SER A 15 -9.69 -1.21 -17.84
C SER A 15 -8.75 -0.75 -16.71
N LEU A 16 -9.29 -0.38 -15.56
CA LEU A 16 -8.49 0.03 -14.40
C LEU A 16 -7.64 -1.12 -13.87
N LEU A 17 -8.21 -2.33 -13.82
CA LEU A 17 -7.49 -3.53 -13.42
C LEU A 17 -6.33 -3.83 -14.37
N GLN A 18 -6.59 -3.87 -15.68
CA GLN A 18 -5.56 -4.11 -16.70
C GLN A 18 -4.42 -3.08 -16.65
N GLN A 19 -4.75 -1.79 -16.45
CA GLN A 19 -3.73 -0.76 -16.27
C GLN A 19 -2.90 -1.01 -15.00
N GLY A 20 -3.54 -1.39 -13.88
CA GLY A 20 -2.85 -1.73 -12.64
C GLY A 20 -1.93 -2.94 -12.79
N GLU A 21 -2.37 -3.99 -13.49
CA GLU A 21 -1.56 -5.17 -13.81
C GLU A 21 -0.35 -4.80 -14.70
N HIS A 22 -0.56 -3.96 -15.70
CA HIS A 22 0.53 -3.46 -16.55
C HIS A 22 1.57 -2.68 -15.73
N ASP A 23 1.13 -1.74 -14.89
CA ASP A 23 2.00 -0.93 -14.02
C ASP A 23 2.68 -1.78 -12.93
N GLY A 24 2.05 -2.88 -12.52
CA GLY A 24 2.58 -3.85 -11.55
C GLY A 24 3.55 -4.88 -12.13
N ALA A 25 3.62 -5.01 -13.45
CA ALA A 25 4.46 -6.01 -14.11
C ALA A 25 5.96 -5.84 -13.81
N VAL A 26 6.41 -4.59 -13.70
CA VAL A 26 7.76 -4.24 -13.24
C VAL A 26 7.63 -3.08 -12.25
N THR A 27 8.15 -3.26 -11.05
CA THR A 27 8.10 -2.25 -9.98
C THR A 27 9.50 -1.97 -9.42
N PRO A 28 9.73 -0.87 -8.72
CA PRO A 28 10.99 -0.62 -8.03
C PRO A 28 11.37 -1.73 -7.02
N MET A 29 10.39 -2.49 -6.52
CA MET A 29 10.62 -3.61 -5.62
C MET A 29 11.36 -4.79 -6.28
N ASP A 30 11.32 -4.89 -7.60
CA ASP A 30 12.04 -5.94 -8.32
C ASP A 30 13.56 -5.82 -8.15
N ALA A 31 14.10 -4.59 -8.03
CA ALA A 31 15.50 -4.36 -7.70
C ALA A 31 15.87 -4.91 -6.30
N VAL A 32 14.94 -4.79 -5.32
CA VAL A 32 15.11 -5.37 -3.97
C VAL A 32 15.09 -6.90 -4.05
N LEU A 33 14.19 -7.47 -4.84
CA LEU A 33 14.08 -8.90 -5.06
C LEU A 33 15.35 -9.46 -5.71
N ASP A 34 15.88 -8.80 -6.74
CA ASP A 34 17.08 -9.22 -7.45
C ASP A 34 18.33 -9.12 -6.55
N ALA A 35 18.46 -8.07 -5.75
CA ALA A 35 19.51 -7.95 -4.76
C ALA A 35 19.45 -9.08 -3.72
N GLY A 36 18.26 -9.44 -3.26
CA GLY A 36 18.03 -10.57 -2.37
C GLY A 36 18.48 -11.89 -3.00
N ARG A 37 18.06 -12.16 -4.22
CA ARG A 37 18.45 -13.37 -4.99
C ARG A 37 19.95 -13.47 -5.22
N GLY A 38 20.63 -12.34 -5.34
CA GLY A 38 22.08 -12.27 -5.48
C GLY A 38 22.86 -12.74 -4.24
N GLY A 39 22.18 -13.06 -3.14
CA GLY A 39 22.78 -13.64 -1.93
C GLY A 39 23.54 -12.64 -1.05
N ASN A 40 23.47 -11.35 -1.36
CA ASN A 40 24.21 -10.30 -0.66
C ASN A 40 23.30 -9.40 0.24
N PHE A 41 22.08 -9.86 0.51
CA PHE A 41 21.14 -9.10 1.32
C PHE A 41 21.54 -9.17 2.80
N THR A 42 21.86 -8.05 3.41
CA THR A 42 22.31 -7.96 4.80
C THR A 42 21.15 -7.90 5.78
N ASP A 43 21.42 -8.18 7.07
CA ASP A 43 20.44 -8.00 8.14
C ASP A 43 19.90 -6.57 8.21
N ASP A 44 20.73 -5.56 7.95
CA ASP A 44 20.31 -4.17 7.89
C ASP A 44 19.31 -3.90 6.75
N GLN A 45 19.54 -4.49 5.59
CA GLN A 45 18.62 -4.38 4.45
C GLN A 45 17.28 -5.08 4.70
N TYR A 46 17.30 -6.25 5.33
CA TYR A 46 16.07 -6.92 5.78
C TYR A 46 15.31 -6.06 6.79
N PHE A 47 16.01 -5.48 7.75
CA PHE A 47 15.38 -4.62 8.75
C PHE A 47 14.80 -3.35 8.13
N LYS A 48 15.50 -2.70 7.21
CA LYS A 48 15.01 -1.54 6.45
C LYS A 48 13.74 -1.87 5.69
N LEU A 49 13.76 -2.97 4.92
CA LEU A 49 12.61 -3.42 4.12
C LEU A 49 11.38 -3.64 5.01
N LEU A 50 11.50 -4.50 6.02
CA LEU A 50 10.38 -4.83 6.88
C LEU A 50 9.88 -3.64 7.69
N SER A 51 10.76 -2.74 8.13
CA SER A 51 10.38 -1.52 8.83
C SER A 51 9.55 -0.57 7.96
N ARG A 52 9.90 -0.42 6.67
CA ARG A 52 9.13 0.40 5.73
C ARG A 52 7.75 -0.21 5.45
N LEU A 53 7.69 -1.52 5.22
CA LEU A 53 6.43 -2.21 4.99
C LEU A 53 5.54 -2.21 6.24
N TRP A 54 6.11 -2.45 7.41
CA TRP A 54 5.41 -2.32 8.69
C TRP A 54 4.78 -0.92 8.85
N THR A 55 5.57 0.14 8.62
CA THR A 55 5.09 1.51 8.77
C THR A 55 4.00 1.84 7.74
N LEU A 56 4.13 1.37 6.50
CA LEU A 56 3.08 1.52 5.48
C LEU A 56 1.76 0.92 5.97
N LYS A 57 1.77 -0.35 6.38
CA LYS A 57 0.56 -1.07 6.81
C LYS A 57 -0.11 -0.38 7.99
N ARG A 58 0.68 0.06 8.96
CA ARG A 58 0.20 0.82 10.10
C ARG A 58 -0.54 2.10 9.72
N ILE A 59 -0.01 2.85 8.75
CA ILE A 59 -0.67 4.07 8.29
C ILE A 59 -1.93 3.75 7.50
N MET A 60 -1.89 2.71 6.67
CA MET A 60 -3.02 2.31 5.85
C MET A 60 -4.25 1.98 6.72
N TYR A 61 -4.14 1.10 7.71
CA TYR A 61 -5.30 0.79 8.53
C TYR A 61 -5.80 1.99 9.34
N TYR A 62 -4.89 2.87 9.77
CA TYR A 62 -5.27 4.10 10.49
C TYR A 62 -6.06 5.06 9.59
N VAL A 63 -5.61 5.27 8.36
CA VAL A 63 -6.32 6.09 7.37
C VAL A 63 -7.67 5.48 7.02
N TYR A 64 -7.72 4.17 6.81
CA TYR A 64 -8.97 3.46 6.48
C TYR A 64 -9.97 3.49 7.63
N GLY A 65 -9.50 3.40 8.88
CA GLY A 65 -10.33 3.61 10.06
C GLY A 65 -11.04 4.97 10.05
N GLY A 66 -10.31 6.02 9.66
CA GLY A 66 -10.89 7.35 9.44
C GLY A 66 -11.93 7.38 8.30
N TRP A 67 -11.69 6.63 7.22
CA TRP A 67 -12.66 6.53 6.12
C TRP A 67 -13.94 5.79 6.54
N ALA A 68 -13.83 4.77 7.40
CA ALA A 68 -14.98 4.00 7.86
C ALA A 68 -16.01 4.87 8.58
N GLN A 69 -15.58 5.92 9.29
CA GLN A 69 -16.48 6.86 9.97
C GLN A 69 -17.35 7.68 9.01
N GLY A 70 -16.94 7.83 7.75
CA GLY A 70 -17.67 8.57 6.71
C GLY A 70 -18.53 7.70 5.80
N ILE A 71 -18.76 6.40 6.11
CA ILE A 71 -19.61 5.55 5.29
C ILE A 71 -21.07 5.94 5.48
N ASN A 72 -21.73 6.34 4.40
CA ASN A 72 -23.17 6.57 4.40
C ASN A 72 -23.92 5.22 4.28
N LEU A 73 -24.37 4.69 5.40
CA LEU A 73 -25.09 3.40 5.46
C LEU A 73 -26.44 3.41 4.74
N ASN A 74 -26.98 4.59 4.38
CA ASN A 74 -28.17 4.70 3.56
C ASN A 74 -27.91 4.48 2.06
N GLU A 75 -26.66 4.69 1.64
CA GLU A 75 -26.24 4.53 0.24
C GLU A 75 -25.67 3.15 -0.05
N TYR A 76 -25.08 2.51 0.95
CA TYR A 76 -24.38 1.25 0.81
C TYR A 76 -24.96 0.16 1.71
N PRO A 77 -25.10 -1.07 1.20
CA PRO A 77 -25.57 -2.19 2.02
C PRO A 77 -24.55 -2.53 3.12
N PRO A 78 -24.98 -3.13 4.23
CA PRO A 78 -24.09 -3.54 5.32
C PRO A 78 -22.89 -4.39 4.88
N ALA A 79 -23.03 -5.16 3.81
CA ALA A 79 -21.95 -5.95 3.24
C ALA A 79 -20.75 -5.10 2.80
N VAL A 80 -20.96 -3.88 2.28
CA VAL A 80 -19.88 -2.95 1.90
C VAL A 80 -19.10 -2.48 3.12
N ALA A 81 -19.83 -2.12 4.19
CA ALA A 81 -19.20 -1.74 5.47
C ALA A 81 -18.42 -2.91 6.08
N TYR A 82 -18.95 -4.12 6.01
CA TYR A 82 -18.28 -5.34 6.46
C TYR A 82 -16.97 -5.59 5.69
N LEU A 83 -17.02 -5.57 4.36
CA LEU A 83 -15.83 -5.79 3.51
C LEU A 83 -14.75 -4.74 3.77
N PHE A 84 -15.16 -3.49 3.98
CA PHE A 84 -14.19 -2.44 4.30
C PHE A 84 -13.62 -2.60 5.71
N GLY A 85 -14.44 -2.98 6.69
CA GLY A 85 -13.96 -3.32 8.03
C GLY A 85 -12.98 -4.50 8.00
N LYS A 86 -13.27 -5.52 7.16
CA LYS A 86 -12.33 -6.61 6.93
C LYS A 86 -11.00 -6.13 6.35
N GLN A 87 -11.01 -5.22 5.37
CA GLN A 87 -9.77 -4.66 4.82
C GLN A 87 -8.93 -3.94 5.88
N ILE A 88 -9.56 -3.19 6.80
CA ILE A 88 -8.87 -2.56 7.93
C ILE A 88 -8.22 -3.63 8.81
N TYR A 89 -8.95 -4.69 9.13
CA TYR A 89 -8.44 -5.81 9.92
C TYR A 89 -7.25 -6.50 9.23
N ASP A 90 -7.35 -6.78 7.94
CA ASP A 90 -6.29 -7.42 7.15
C ASP A 90 -5.00 -6.58 7.17
N GLU A 91 -5.10 -5.26 6.95
CA GLU A 91 -3.93 -4.38 7.00
C GLU A 91 -3.28 -4.31 8.39
N SER A 92 -4.07 -4.38 9.46
CA SER A 92 -3.52 -4.45 10.83
C SER A 92 -2.83 -5.79 11.10
N THR A 93 -3.34 -6.88 10.53
CA THR A 93 -2.72 -8.21 10.62
C THR A 93 -1.39 -8.23 9.85
N HIS A 94 -1.35 -7.62 8.67
CA HIS A 94 -0.10 -7.48 7.89
C HIS A 94 0.95 -6.66 8.66
N GLU A 95 0.53 -5.58 9.34
CA GLU A 95 1.42 -4.81 10.22
C GLU A 95 2.04 -5.70 11.30
N MET A 96 1.20 -6.49 11.99
CA MET A 96 1.66 -7.39 13.05
C MET A 96 2.67 -8.42 12.53
N GLN A 97 2.45 -9.01 11.36
CA GLN A 97 3.35 -9.99 10.77
C GLN A 97 4.77 -9.42 10.55
N TYR A 98 4.87 -8.20 10.01
CA TYR A 98 6.17 -7.54 9.84
C TYR A 98 6.81 -7.22 11.19
N MET A 99 6.04 -6.72 12.15
CA MET A 99 6.53 -6.41 13.49
C MET A 99 7.06 -7.66 14.20
N ASP A 100 6.30 -8.76 14.17
CA ASP A 100 6.66 -10.01 14.83
C ASP A 100 7.97 -10.58 14.25
N GLU A 101 8.17 -10.49 12.95
CA GLU A 101 9.41 -10.92 12.31
C GLU A 101 10.60 -10.05 12.71
N ILE A 102 10.43 -8.73 12.78
CA ILE A 102 11.46 -7.78 13.25
C ILE A 102 11.86 -8.11 14.70
N LEU A 103 10.87 -8.35 15.57
CA LEU A 103 11.11 -8.70 16.98
C LEU A 103 11.74 -10.09 17.11
N ARG A 104 11.30 -11.08 16.33
CA ARG A 104 11.86 -12.44 16.30
C ARG A 104 13.34 -12.44 15.95
N ARG A 105 13.74 -11.59 15.00
CA ARG A 105 15.16 -11.41 14.60
C ARG A 105 15.97 -10.58 15.60
N ARG A 106 15.30 -10.00 16.57
CA ARG A 106 15.94 -9.16 17.62
C ARG A 106 16.67 -7.93 17.07
N TRP A 107 16.29 -7.42 15.90
CA TRP A 107 16.81 -6.14 15.40
C TRP A 107 16.41 -4.98 16.30
N VAL A 108 15.24 -5.08 16.92
CA VAL A 108 14.84 -4.28 18.09
C VAL A 108 14.27 -5.19 19.19
N ARG A 109 14.32 -4.73 20.44
CA ARG A 109 13.91 -5.57 21.57
C ARG A 109 12.42 -5.50 21.90
N THR A 110 11.76 -4.41 21.53
CA THR A 110 10.36 -4.15 21.85
C THR A 110 9.69 -3.36 20.73
N GLN A 111 8.37 -3.46 20.65
CA GLN A 111 7.56 -2.64 19.75
C GLN A 111 7.83 -1.15 19.96
N ARG A 112 7.94 -0.67 21.21
CA ARG A 112 8.27 0.72 21.50
C ARG A 112 9.59 1.14 20.83
N LYS A 113 10.62 0.30 20.89
CA LYS A 113 11.91 0.58 20.25
C LYS A 113 11.82 0.60 18.74
N LEU A 114 10.90 -0.16 18.14
CA LEU A 114 10.63 -0.07 16.71
C LEU A 114 9.99 1.28 16.34
N PHE A 115 9.07 1.77 17.15
CA PHE A 115 8.47 3.11 16.96
C PHE A 115 9.48 4.25 17.09
N GLU A 116 10.44 4.11 17.99
CA GLU A 116 11.51 5.09 18.21
C GLU A 116 12.65 4.97 17.17
N HIS A 117 12.73 3.86 16.43
CA HIS A 117 13.81 3.60 15.50
C HIS A 117 13.64 4.43 14.22
N PRO A 118 14.73 5.04 13.68
CA PRO A 118 14.65 5.84 12.45
C PRO A 118 14.04 5.10 11.26
N TYR A 119 14.27 3.79 11.14
CA TYR A 119 13.70 2.97 10.05
C TYR A 119 12.18 2.79 10.18
N GLY A 120 11.65 2.83 11.38
CA GLY A 120 10.21 2.77 11.66
C GLY A 120 9.50 4.12 11.55
N GLN A 121 10.24 5.19 11.34
CA GLN A 121 9.67 6.51 11.12
C GLN A 121 9.62 6.80 9.61
N PHE A 122 8.48 7.34 9.15
CA PHE A 122 8.50 8.03 7.88
C PHE A 122 9.30 9.31 8.13
N GLY A 123 10.57 9.29 7.78
CA GLY A 123 11.36 10.49 7.76
C GLY A 123 10.70 11.54 6.85
N THR A 124 11.29 12.69 6.80
CA THR A 124 10.91 13.81 5.93
C THR A 124 11.02 13.50 4.43
N ALA A 125 11.21 12.22 4.05
CA ALA A 125 11.22 11.79 2.66
C ALA A 125 9.91 12.21 1.98
N THR A 126 10.00 13.23 1.16
CA THR A 126 8.88 13.91 0.52
C THR A 126 7.98 12.97 -0.28
N ARG A 127 8.54 11.90 -0.87
CA ARG A 127 7.81 10.94 -1.70
C ARG A 127 6.98 9.95 -0.87
N VAL A 128 7.48 9.52 0.28
CA VAL A 128 6.69 8.69 1.21
C VAL A 128 5.54 9.51 1.79
N GLY A 129 5.81 10.76 2.15
CA GLY A 129 4.79 11.71 2.58
C GLY A 129 3.71 11.93 1.52
N SER A 130 4.07 12.03 0.24
CA SER A 130 3.14 12.21 -0.88
C SER A 130 2.06 11.13 -0.91
N TYR A 131 2.44 9.84 -0.82
CA TYR A 131 1.46 8.76 -0.81
C TYR A 131 0.52 8.81 0.40
N ILE A 132 1.02 9.16 1.58
CA ILE A 132 0.19 9.32 2.78
C ILE A 132 -0.79 10.49 2.61
N PHE A 133 -0.33 11.62 2.05
CA PHE A 133 -1.20 12.76 1.76
C PHE A 133 -2.26 12.40 0.73
N CYS A 134 -1.91 11.66 -0.32
CA CYS A 134 -2.84 11.15 -1.31
C CYS A 134 -3.93 10.28 -0.66
N LEU A 135 -3.56 9.31 0.18
CA LEU A 135 -4.50 8.47 0.90
C LEU A 135 -5.43 9.28 1.81
N ARG A 136 -4.91 10.29 2.52
CA ARG A 136 -5.73 11.17 3.35
C ARG A 136 -6.68 12.03 2.51
N ALA A 137 -6.23 12.53 1.38
CA ALA A 137 -7.04 13.34 0.48
C ALA A 137 -8.22 12.56 -0.10
N LEU A 138 -8.09 11.24 -0.28
CA LEU A 138 -9.18 10.37 -0.71
C LEU A 138 -10.39 10.40 0.23
N ALA A 139 -10.23 10.75 1.51
CA ALA A 139 -11.33 10.90 2.45
C ALA A 139 -12.38 11.94 2.01
N ASN A 140 -12.01 12.89 1.16
CA ASN A 140 -12.90 13.94 0.64
C ASN A 140 -13.79 13.47 -0.53
N TYR A 141 -13.61 12.21 -1.01
CA TYR A 141 -14.36 11.68 -2.14
C TYR A 141 -15.39 10.62 -1.69
N PRO A 142 -16.42 10.35 -2.51
CA PRO A 142 -17.40 9.30 -2.22
C PRO A 142 -16.74 7.94 -1.99
N GLN A 143 -17.35 7.12 -1.14
CA GLN A 143 -16.83 5.83 -0.71
C GLN A 143 -16.46 4.90 -1.87
N ASN A 144 -17.35 4.77 -2.86
CA ASN A 144 -17.12 3.95 -4.05
C ASN A 144 -15.90 4.42 -4.86
N ILE A 145 -15.69 5.71 -4.96
CA ILE A 145 -14.56 6.31 -5.70
C ILE A 145 -13.24 6.08 -4.96
N ARG A 146 -13.19 6.35 -3.65
CA ARG A 146 -11.94 6.16 -2.89
C ARG A 146 -11.52 4.70 -2.77
N ILE A 147 -12.49 3.76 -2.61
CA ILE A 147 -12.19 2.33 -2.61
C ILE A 147 -11.73 1.87 -4.00
N ALA A 148 -12.37 2.35 -5.08
CA ALA A 148 -11.92 2.07 -6.43
C ALA A 148 -10.49 2.57 -6.66
N ALA A 149 -10.22 3.83 -6.31
CA ALA A 149 -8.91 4.44 -6.48
C ALA A 149 -7.80 3.69 -5.75
N LEU A 150 -8.07 3.21 -4.54
CA LEU A 150 -7.12 2.44 -3.75
C LEU A 150 -6.94 1.01 -4.28
N ASN A 151 -8.06 0.32 -4.48
CA ASN A 151 -8.04 -1.13 -4.69
C ASN A 151 -7.83 -1.53 -6.16
N LEU A 152 -8.13 -0.65 -7.11
CA LEU A 152 -7.79 -0.82 -8.54
C LEU A 152 -6.57 -0.01 -8.97
N GLY A 153 -6.00 0.77 -8.06
CA GLY A 153 -4.73 1.46 -8.21
C GLY A 153 -3.61 0.71 -7.46
N PRO A 154 -3.19 1.22 -6.30
CA PRO A 154 -2.08 0.68 -5.53
C PRO A 154 -2.16 -0.80 -5.21
N LYS A 155 -3.36 -1.33 -4.86
CA LYS A 155 -3.51 -2.73 -4.44
C LYS A 155 -3.28 -3.75 -5.56
N VAL A 156 -3.54 -3.39 -6.81
CA VAL A 156 -3.19 -4.25 -7.96
C VAL A 156 -1.67 -4.33 -8.10
N ILE A 157 -0.97 -3.21 -7.99
CA ILE A 157 0.49 -3.16 -8.02
C ILE A 157 1.08 -3.90 -6.82
N GLU A 158 0.50 -3.71 -5.62
CA GLU A 158 0.91 -4.41 -4.40
C GLU A 158 0.78 -5.93 -4.57
N LEU A 159 -0.33 -6.40 -5.10
CA LEU A 159 -0.53 -7.83 -5.37
C LEU A 159 0.57 -8.38 -6.28
N ALA A 160 0.86 -7.71 -7.38
CA ALA A 160 1.81 -8.18 -8.37
C ALA A 160 3.24 -8.33 -7.83
N TRP A 161 3.78 -7.34 -7.09
CA TRP A 161 5.11 -7.48 -6.52
C TRP A 161 5.13 -8.43 -5.30
N THR A 162 4.05 -8.47 -4.51
CA THR A 162 3.93 -9.41 -3.38
C THR A 162 3.94 -10.86 -3.85
N GLU A 163 3.28 -11.18 -4.97
CA GLU A 163 3.33 -12.52 -5.60
C GLU A 163 4.77 -12.91 -5.95
N ARG A 164 5.52 -12.02 -6.60
CA ARG A 164 6.93 -12.28 -6.95
C ARG A 164 7.81 -12.49 -5.72
N PHE A 165 7.57 -11.74 -4.65
CA PHE A 165 8.30 -11.90 -3.39
C PHE A 165 7.94 -13.21 -2.70
N ALA A 166 6.67 -13.59 -2.64
CA ALA A 166 6.22 -14.86 -2.08
C ALA A 166 6.87 -16.05 -2.79
N GLU A 167 6.94 -16.00 -4.11
CA GLU A 167 7.48 -17.09 -4.92
C GLU A 167 9.01 -17.24 -4.82
N SER A 168 9.74 -16.14 -4.75
CA SER A 168 11.16 -16.17 -5.07
C SER A 168 12.05 -15.34 -4.14
N PHE A 169 11.54 -14.74 -3.07
CA PHE A 169 12.39 -14.07 -2.09
C PHE A 169 13.23 -15.10 -1.34
N PRO A 170 14.55 -14.89 -1.19
CA PRO A 170 15.46 -15.94 -0.71
C PRO A 170 15.23 -16.32 0.75
N ASP A 171 14.83 -15.38 1.58
CA ASP A 171 14.49 -15.64 2.99
C ASP A 171 13.07 -16.21 3.10
N ARG A 172 12.99 -17.49 3.41
CA ARG A 172 11.73 -18.23 3.46
C ARG A 172 10.74 -17.75 4.53
N ALA A 173 11.21 -17.19 5.64
CA ALA A 173 10.32 -16.65 6.67
C ALA A 173 9.66 -15.39 6.17
N ILE A 174 10.41 -14.52 5.48
CA ILE A 174 9.88 -13.29 4.88
C ILE A 174 9.00 -13.63 3.67
N ALA A 175 9.39 -14.55 2.80
CA ALA A 175 8.55 -15.02 1.69
C ALA A 175 7.19 -15.54 2.19
N GLY A 176 7.18 -16.28 3.30
CA GLY A 176 5.95 -16.77 3.93
C GLY A 176 5.03 -15.66 4.45
N ILE A 177 5.58 -14.52 4.89
CA ILE A 177 4.76 -13.35 5.23
C ILE A 177 4.05 -12.83 3.98
N PHE A 178 4.77 -12.65 2.87
CA PHE A 178 4.16 -12.21 1.62
C PHE A 178 3.11 -13.20 1.11
N GLU A 179 3.41 -14.50 1.14
CA GLU A 179 2.47 -15.55 0.73
C GLU A 179 1.16 -15.49 1.53
N SER A 180 1.25 -15.28 2.85
CA SER A 180 0.07 -15.22 3.72
C SER A 180 -0.85 -14.03 3.43
N GLN A 181 -0.34 -12.96 2.81
CA GLN A 181 -1.08 -11.73 2.50
C GLN A 181 -1.78 -11.78 1.12
N LEU A 182 -1.48 -12.77 0.27
CA LEU A 182 -1.97 -12.78 -1.12
C LEU A 182 -3.49 -12.90 -1.22
N ALA A 183 -4.10 -13.75 -0.39
CA ALA A 183 -5.55 -13.98 -0.45
C ALA A 183 -6.34 -12.71 -0.08
N GLU A 184 -5.90 -12.01 0.97
CA GLU A 184 -6.50 -10.76 1.41
C GLU A 184 -6.30 -9.66 0.37
N THR A 185 -5.10 -9.51 -0.17
CA THR A 185 -4.82 -8.47 -1.18
C THR A 185 -5.65 -8.71 -2.46
N ARG A 186 -5.81 -9.96 -2.90
CA ARG A 186 -6.73 -10.31 -3.99
C ARG A 186 -8.18 -9.94 -3.67
N SER A 187 -8.62 -10.19 -2.43
CA SER A 187 -9.95 -9.80 -1.97
C SER A 187 -10.16 -8.29 -2.02
N HIS A 188 -9.14 -7.50 -1.67
CA HIS A 188 -9.21 -6.04 -1.77
C HIS A 188 -9.36 -5.57 -3.22
N VAL A 189 -8.62 -6.16 -4.15
CA VAL A 189 -8.76 -5.86 -5.59
C VAL A 189 -10.17 -6.19 -6.08
N LEU A 190 -10.71 -7.36 -5.71
CA LEU A 190 -12.09 -7.75 -6.06
C LEU A 190 -13.12 -6.79 -5.47
N MET A 191 -12.90 -6.29 -4.26
CA MET A 191 -13.78 -5.27 -3.67
C MET A 191 -13.75 -3.96 -4.46
N GLY A 192 -12.58 -3.52 -4.92
CA GLY A 192 -12.44 -2.36 -5.80
C GLY A 192 -13.24 -2.53 -7.10
N ARG A 193 -13.11 -3.67 -7.74
CA ARG A 193 -13.88 -4.04 -8.93
C ARG A 193 -15.39 -4.00 -8.65
N PHE A 194 -15.84 -4.64 -7.57
CA PHE A 194 -17.23 -4.64 -7.15
C PHE A 194 -17.78 -3.21 -6.95
N GLN A 195 -17.01 -2.33 -6.32
CA GLN A 195 -17.41 -0.93 -6.10
C GLN A 195 -17.64 -0.19 -7.42
N VAL A 196 -16.76 -0.36 -8.40
CA VAL A 196 -16.91 0.27 -9.72
C VAL A 196 -18.14 -0.29 -10.44
N GLU A 197 -18.26 -1.60 -10.55
CA GLU A 197 -19.35 -2.27 -11.30
C GLU A 197 -20.74 -1.96 -10.73
N HIS A 198 -20.86 -1.82 -9.40
CA HIS A 198 -22.16 -1.67 -8.76
C HIS A 198 -22.52 -0.23 -8.37
N TYR A 199 -21.53 0.62 -8.10
CA TYR A 199 -21.78 1.95 -7.53
C TYR A 199 -21.26 3.13 -8.36
N VAL A 200 -20.45 2.91 -9.38
CA VAL A 200 -20.07 3.98 -10.33
C VAL A 200 -21.11 3.96 -11.48
N LYS A 201 -22.05 4.89 -11.45
CA LYS A 201 -23.18 4.93 -12.39
C LYS A 201 -23.19 6.17 -13.29
N LYS A 202 -22.39 7.17 -12.96
CA LYS A 202 -22.31 8.44 -13.69
C LYS A 202 -20.97 8.58 -14.36
N GLU A 203 -20.96 9.17 -15.55
CA GLU A 203 -19.74 9.44 -16.30
C GLU A 203 -18.73 10.28 -15.50
N VAL A 204 -19.22 11.29 -14.77
CA VAL A 204 -18.37 12.13 -13.91
C VAL A 204 -17.68 11.32 -12.81
N ASP A 205 -18.35 10.32 -12.25
CA ASP A 205 -17.79 9.45 -11.22
C ASP A 205 -16.76 8.48 -11.85
N ALA A 206 -17.02 8.00 -13.07
CA ALA A 206 -16.10 7.16 -13.81
C ALA A 206 -14.79 7.89 -14.15
N GLN A 207 -14.89 9.11 -14.65
CA GLN A 207 -13.74 9.99 -14.92
C GLN A 207 -12.96 10.29 -13.65
N LEU A 208 -13.65 10.55 -12.54
CA LEU A 208 -13.04 10.81 -11.24
C LEU A 208 -12.31 9.57 -10.72
N ALA A 209 -12.93 8.38 -10.79
CA ALA A 209 -12.30 7.11 -10.40
C ALA A 209 -11.03 6.85 -11.23
N THR A 210 -11.09 7.03 -12.55
CA THR A 210 -9.94 6.89 -13.45
C THR A 210 -8.78 7.80 -13.06
N ARG A 211 -9.07 9.10 -12.86
CA ARG A 211 -8.06 10.07 -12.46
C ARG A 211 -7.43 9.71 -11.11
N LEU A 212 -8.25 9.42 -10.10
CA LEU A 212 -7.74 9.10 -8.76
C LEU A 212 -6.98 7.77 -8.73
N CYS A 213 -7.37 6.77 -9.51
CA CYS A 213 -6.56 5.55 -9.69
C CYS A 213 -5.18 5.87 -10.25
N ALA A 214 -5.09 6.73 -11.26
CA ALA A 214 -3.81 7.12 -11.86
C ALA A 214 -2.93 7.91 -10.84
N GLU A 215 -3.52 8.86 -10.12
CA GLU A 215 -2.81 9.66 -9.10
C GLU A 215 -2.30 8.78 -7.96
N THR A 216 -3.13 7.90 -7.40
CA THR A 216 -2.74 7.01 -6.30
C THR A 216 -1.71 5.97 -6.71
N LYS A 217 -1.78 5.44 -7.93
CA LYS A 217 -0.75 4.55 -8.49
C LYS A 217 0.60 5.25 -8.58
N LYS A 218 0.62 6.46 -9.12
CA LYS A 218 1.84 7.26 -9.25
C LYS A 218 2.50 7.48 -7.89
N ASP A 219 1.74 7.92 -6.89
CA ASP A 219 2.27 8.17 -5.55
C ASP A 219 2.71 6.87 -4.86
N TYR A 220 2.02 5.76 -5.12
CA TYR A 220 2.42 4.46 -4.61
C TYR A 220 3.73 3.95 -5.25
N LEU A 221 3.91 4.12 -6.55
CA LEU A 221 5.16 3.78 -7.23
C LEU A 221 6.33 4.62 -6.70
N PHE A 222 6.11 5.89 -6.40
CA PHE A 222 7.12 6.72 -5.74
C PHE A 222 7.46 6.20 -4.33
N PHE A 223 6.43 5.77 -3.57
CA PHE A 223 6.67 5.13 -2.28
C PHE A 223 7.52 3.86 -2.43
N LEU A 224 7.23 3.01 -3.42
CA LEU A 224 8.02 1.79 -3.69
C LEU A 224 9.45 2.12 -4.11
N GLU A 225 9.65 3.14 -4.94
CA GLU A 225 10.98 3.62 -5.34
C GLU A 225 11.81 4.05 -4.12
N GLU A 226 11.25 4.87 -3.24
CA GLU A 226 11.94 5.30 -2.02
C GLU A 226 12.21 4.12 -1.07
N THR A 227 11.27 3.19 -0.97
CA THR A 227 11.44 1.96 -0.17
C THR A 227 12.58 1.11 -0.72
N ALA A 228 12.65 0.93 -2.03
CA ALA A 228 13.73 0.17 -2.68
C ALA A 228 15.09 0.85 -2.49
N ARG A 229 15.19 2.16 -2.75
CA ARG A 229 16.41 2.94 -2.54
C ARG A 229 16.90 2.88 -1.09
N PHE A 230 16.00 3.09 -0.14
CA PHE A 230 16.30 2.98 1.29
C PHE A 230 16.81 1.58 1.67
N THR A 231 16.12 0.55 1.20
CA THR A 231 16.49 -0.83 1.48
C THR A 231 17.87 -1.18 0.92
N LEU A 232 18.18 -0.71 -0.28
CA LEU A 232 19.43 -1.01 -0.96
C LEU A 232 20.61 -0.08 -0.55
N GLY A 233 20.34 0.90 0.33
CA GLY A 233 21.37 1.87 0.74
C GLY A 233 21.76 2.84 -0.39
N MET A 234 20.87 3.10 -1.33
CA MET A 234 21.07 4.01 -2.47
C MET A 234 20.54 5.42 -2.16
N GLU A 235 20.37 5.75 -0.89
CA GLU A 235 20.02 7.12 -0.50
C GLU A 235 21.21 8.03 -0.82
N GLU A 236 20.96 9.12 -1.52
CA GLU A 236 21.87 10.25 -1.52
C GLU A 236 22.03 10.67 -0.06
N GLU A 237 23.25 10.80 0.43
CA GLU A 237 23.51 11.46 1.70
C GLU A 237 22.74 12.78 1.65
N ALA A 238 21.61 12.84 2.34
CA ALA A 238 20.93 14.11 2.56
C ALA A 238 21.89 14.94 3.38
N ALA A 239 22.62 15.81 2.70
CA ALA A 239 23.49 16.77 3.32
C ALA A 239 22.63 17.64 4.24
N GLY A 240 22.68 17.37 5.54
CA GLY A 240 21.95 18.13 6.53
C GLY A 240 21.84 17.36 7.83
N GLU A 241 22.87 17.45 8.65
CA GLU A 241 22.83 17.16 10.08
C GLU A 241 21.57 17.76 10.70
N LEU A 242 20.57 16.95 10.96
CA LEU A 242 19.63 17.24 12.04
C LEU A 242 20.33 16.77 13.33
N VAL A 243 21.22 17.62 13.83
CA VAL A 243 21.65 17.55 15.23
C VAL A 243 20.43 17.85 16.07
N VAL A 244 19.70 16.82 16.45
CA VAL A 244 18.81 16.89 17.59
C VAL A 244 19.72 16.72 18.82
N SER A 245 20.19 17.83 19.33
CA SER A 245 20.77 17.89 20.68
C SER A 245 19.63 17.54 21.65
N ALA A 246 19.56 16.29 22.06
CA ALA A 246 18.75 15.87 23.20
C ALA A 246 19.58 16.04 24.47
N ASP A 247 19.77 17.26 24.87
CA ASP A 247 20.03 17.62 26.25
C ASP A 247 18.70 18.06 26.83
N ILE A 248 17.99 17.11 27.47
CA ILE A 248 16.99 17.41 28.47
C ILE A 248 17.29 16.47 29.64
N ASP A 249 17.85 17.08 30.70
CA ASP A 249 18.01 16.53 32.03
C ASP A 249 16.68 16.02 32.63
#